data_9dd194653181d823ff23edb31a0a4d8f
#
_entry.id   9dd194653181d823ff23edb31a0a4d8f
#
_cell.length_a   1.000
_cell.length_b   1.000
_cell.length_c   1.000
_cell.angle_alpha   90.00
_cell.angle_beta   90.00
_cell.angle_gamma   90.00
#
_symmetry.space_group_name_H-M   'P 1'
#
loop_
_entity.id
_entity.type
_entity.pdbx_description
1 polymer ?
#
loop_
_entity_poly.entity_id
_entity_poly.type
_entity_poly.pdbx_seq_one_letter_code
_entity_poly.pdbx_strand_id
1 'polypeptide(L)'
;MKKIEAIIKPSKLDEVKEALHEVGVSGITVTEVKGFGRQKGHTELYRGAEYVVDFLPKVKLEVVVEDALAERVVEDGLADRVVEAIAAAAQTGRIGDGKIFVIPVETALRIRTGERNDDAI
;
A
#
# COMPACT_ATOMS: atom_id res chain seq x y z
N MET A 1 16.27 -2.67 -4.62
CA MET A 1 15.10 -2.56 -3.70
C MET A 1 14.01 -1.71 -4.32
N LYS A 2 12.78 -2.07 -4.07
CA LYS A 2 11.59 -1.31 -4.48
C LYS A 2 10.70 -1.03 -3.27
N LYS A 3 10.15 0.16 -3.22
CA LYS A 3 9.08 0.50 -2.29
C LYS A 3 7.75 0.42 -3.05
N ILE A 4 6.86 -0.39 -2.54
CA ILE A 4 5.48 -0.43 -3.00
C ILE A 4 4.68 0.46 -2.06
N GLU A 5 4.06 1.49 -2.60
CA GLU A 5 3.22 2.41 -1.87
C GLU A 5 1.80 2.30 -2.41
N ALA A 6 0.86 1.96 -1.56
CA ALA A 6 -0.54 1.78 -1.95
C ALA A 6 -1.44 2.70 -1.16
N ILE A 7 -2.33 3.38 -1.86
CA ILE A 7 -3.42 4.14 -1.26
C ILE A 7 -4.70 3.34 -1.48
N ILE A 8 -5.32 2.90 -0.41
CA ILE A 8 -6.47 1.99 -0.45
C ILE A 8 -7.62 2.50 0.42
N LYS A 9 -8.80 1.91 0.24
CA LYS A 9 -9.92 2.11 1.15
C LYS A 9 -9.59 1.54 2.53
N PRO A 10 -9.92 2.25 3.63
CA PRO A 10 -9.63 1.75 4.98
C PRO A 10 -10.23 0.36 5.26
N SER A 11 -11.41 0.08 4.71
CA SER A 11 -12.10 -1.20 4.87
C SER A 11 -11.38 -2.39 4.26
N LYS A 12 -10.39 -2.16 3.40
CA LYS A 12 -9.62 -3.19 2.71
C LYS A 12 -8.28 -3.52 3.39
N LEU A 13 -7.92 -2.79 4.43
CA LEU A 13 -6.61 -2.94 5.07
C LEU A 13 -6.34 -4.37 5.56
N ASP A 14 -7.30 -4.99 6.24
CA ASP A 14 -7.11 -6.33 6.79
C ASP A 14 -6.92 -7.38 5.69
N GLU A 15 -7.71 -7.32 4.63
CA GLU A 15 -7.60 -8.22 3.48
C GLU A 15 -6.24 -8.06 2.77
N VAL A 16 -5.79 -6.82 2.59
CA VAL A 16 -4.48 -6.52 2.00
C VAL A 16 -3.34 -7.03 2.88
N LYS A 17 -3.42 -6.82 4.18
CA LYS A 17 -2.43 -7.31 5.14
C LYS A 17 -2.29 -8.83 5.06
N GLU A 18 -3.39 -9.57 5.00
CA GLU A 18 -3.36 -11.03 4.87
C GLU A 18 -2.78 -11.48 3.54
N ALA A 19 -3.16 -10.82 2.44
CA ALA A 19 -2.63 -11.11 1.12
C ALA A 19 -1.11 -10.90 1.05
N LEU A 20 -0.59 -9.85 1.69
CA LEU A 20 0.84 -9.59 1.79
C LEU A 20 1.56 -10.63 2.62
N HIS A 21 0.97 -11.08 3.71
CA HIS A 21 1.53 -12.16 4.51
C HIS A 21 1.67 -13.45 3.71
N GLU A 22 0.68 -13.80 2.91
CA GLU A 22 0.71 -15.00 2.05
C GLU A 22 1.83 -14.96 0.99
N VAL A 23 2.19 -13.80 0.48
CA VAL A 23 3.32 -13.67 -0.45
C VAL A 23 4.68 -13.51 0.23
N GLY A 24 4.72 -13.59 1.56
CA GLY A 24 5.95 -13.59 2.33
C GLY A 24 6.42 -12.23 2.82
N VAL A 25 5.59 -11.20 2.75
CA VAL A 25 5.89 -9.88 3.32
C VAL A 25 5.59 -9.91 4.82
N SER A 26 6.62 -9.61 5.62
CA SER A 26 6.52 -9.63 7.08
C SER A 26 6.38 -8.25 7.72
N GLY A 27 6.81 -7.20 7.03
CA GLY A 27 6.78 -5.84 7.55
C GLY A 27 6.06 -4.87 6.62
N ILE A 28 5.11 -4.13 7.17
CA ILE A 28 4.41 -3.06 6.47
C ILE A 28 4.33 -1.82 7.35
N THR A 29 4.33 -0.66 6.72
CA THR A 29 4.07 0.61 7.41
C THR A 29 2.71 1.13 6.94
N VAL A 30 1.87 1.51 7.88
CA VAL A 30 0.51 1.98 7.61
C VAL A 30 0.35 3.40 8.14
N THR A 31 -0.17 4.28 7.31
CA THR A 31 -0.47 5.66 7.66
C THR A 31 -1.91 5.99 7.28
N GLU A 32 -2.64 6.58 8.20
CA GLU A 32 -3.96 7.13 7.89
C GLU A 32 -3.78 8.43 7.11
N VAL A 33 -4.44 8.53 5.98
CA VAL A 33 -4.37 9.68 5.08
C VAL A 33 -5.76 10.09 4.62
N LYS A 34 -5.85 11.25 3.99
CA LYS A 34 -7.07 11.72 3.37
C LYS A 34 -6.80 11.98 1.91
N GLY A 35 -7.73 11.59 1.07
CA GLY A 35 -7.62 11.76 -0.37
C GLY A 35 -8.80 12.49 -0.97
N PHE A 36 -8.51 13.25 -2.01
CA PHE A 36 -9.51 13.86 -2.88
C PHE A 36 -9.18 13.45 -4.32
N GLY A 37 -10.14 12.85 -5.00
CA GLY A 37 -9.94 12.38 -6.37
C GLY A 37 -11.27 12.22 -7.09
N ARG A 38 -11.34 11.26 -8.03
CA ARG A 38 -12.56 11.02 -8.81
C ARG A 38 -13.78 10.65 -7.98
N GLN A 39 -13.57 10.04 -6.80
CA GLN A 39 -14.63 9.72 -5.86
C GLN A 39 -15.29 10.98 -5.31
N LYS A 40 -14.54 12.10 -5.28
CA LYS A 40 -14.94 13.39 -4.71
C LYS A 40 -15.36 13.24 -3.24
N GLY A 41 -15.84 14.30 -2.65
CA GLY A 41 -16.44 14.28 -1.35
C GLY A 41 -17.94 13.95 -1.43
N HIS A 42 -18.58 13.97 -0.29
CA HIS A 42 -20.02 13.81 -0.17
C HIS A 42 -20.58 14.84 0.83
N THR A 43 -21.88 15.04 0.79
CA THR A 43 -22.58 15.92 1.73
C THR A 43 -23.07 15.11 2.93
N GLU A 44 -22.78 15.58 4.12
CA GLU A 44 -23.29 15.01 5.37
C GLU A 44 -24.17 16.00 6.09
N LEU A 45 -25.21 15.50 6.80
CA LEU A 45 -26.05 16.28 7.68
C LEU A 45 -25.57 16.15 9.12
N TYR A 46 -25.35 17.30 9.76
CA TYR A 46 -25.02 17.37 11.17
C TYR A 46 -25.78 18.49 11.83
N ARG A 47 -26.60 18.16 12.83
CA ARG A 47 -27.47 19.11 13.56
C ARG A 47 -28.33 20.00 12.64
N GLY A 48 -28.85 19.40 11.55
CA GLY A 48 -29.72 20.12 10.59
C GLY A 48 -28.97 21.02 9.60
N ALA A 49 -27.65 21.05 9.62
CA ALA A 49 -26.81 21.75 8.64
C ALA A 49 -26.10 20.77 7.71
N GLU A 50 -26.01 21.13 6.43
CA GLU A 50 -25.26 20.35 5.44
C GLU A 50 -23.79 20.72 5.48
N TYR A 51 -22.91 19.69 5.48
CA TYR A 51 -21.48 19.84 5.38
C TYR A 51 -20.97 19.07 4.16
N VAL A 52 -20.12 19.71 3.36
CA VAL A 52 -19.44 19.06 2.25
C VAL A 52 -18.18 18.38 2.78
N VAL A 53 -18.07 17.08 2.57
CA VAL A 53 -16.85 16.31 2.88
C VAL A 53 -16.02 16.26 1.62
N ASP A 54 -14.98 17.10 1.52
CA ASP A 54 -14.11 17.21 0.34
C ASP A 54 -13.07 16.09 0.31
N PHE A 55 -12.55 15.72 1.49
CA PHE A 55 -11.55 14.67 1.62
C PHE A 55 -12.13 13.42 2.26
N LEU A 56 -11.77 12.28 1.71
CA LEU A 56 -12.20 10.98 2.21
C LEU A 56 -11.05 10.26 2.91
N PRO A 57 -11.34 9.53 4.01
CA PRO A 57 -10.33 8.71 4.66
C PRO A 57 -9.79 7.65 3.70
N LYS A 58 -8.48 7.50 3.68
CA LYS A 58 -7.74 6.45 2.98
C LYS A 58 -6.65 5.92 3.90
N VAL A 59 -6.06 4.83 3.51
CA VAL A 59 -4.89 4.26 4.17
C VAL A 59 -3.77 4.19 3.15
N LYS A 60 -2.61 4.69 3.53
CA LYS A 60 -1.38 4.48 2.78
C LYS A 60 -0.58 3.38 3.45
N LEU A 61 -0.24 2.35 2.71
CA LEU A 61 0.68 1.33 3.16
C LEU A 61 1.95 1.33 2.32
N GLU A 62 3.05 1.05 2.98
CA GLU A 62 4.37 1.03 2.36
C GLU A 62 5.07 -0.28 2.70
N VAL A 63 5.64 -0.90 1.68
CA VAL A 63 6.41 -2.14 1.78
C VAL A 63 7.68 -1.95 0.96
N VAL A 64 8.83 -2.28 1.54
CA VAL A 64 10.10 -2.31 0.80
C VAL A 64 10.51 -3.76 0.60
N VAL A 65 10.81 -4.11 -0.64
CA VAL A 65 11.17 -5.48 -1.02
C VAL A 65 12.44 -5.50 -1.86
N GLU A 66 13.10 -6.64 -1.86
CA GLU A 66 14.23 -6.91 -2.74
C GLU A 66 13.80 -6.94 -4.22
N ASP A 67 14.72 -6.61 -5.13
CA ASP A 67 14.42 -6.61 -6.57
C ASP A 67 14.18 -8.02 -7.10
N ALA A 68 14.96 -8.99 -6.67
CA ALA A 68 14.80 -10.38 -7.05
C ALA A 68 15.42 -11.32 -6.00
N LEU A 69 14.80 -12.47 -5.80
CA LEU A 69 15.49 -13.63 -5.27
C LEU A 69 16.33 -14.21 -6.42
N ALA A 70 17.63 -14.02 -6.38
CA ALA A 70 18.55 -14.31 -7.47
C ALA A 70 18.60 -15.79 -7.95
N GLU A 71 17.85 -16.69 -7.35
CA GLU A 71 17.90 -18.13 -7.64
C GLU A 71 16.56 -18.78 -7.95
N ARG A 72 15.47 -18.03 -8.01
CA ARG A 72 14.20 -18.58 -8.47
C ARG A 72 13.83 -17.96 -9.81
N VAL A 73 13.77 -18.80 -10.81
CA VAL A 73 13.15 -18.50 -12.11
C VAL A 73 11.66 -18.29 -11.85
N VAL A 74 11.31 -17.13 -11.35
CA VAL A 74 9.95 -16.63 -11.30
C VAL A 74 9.92 -15.54 -12.35
N GLU A 75 9.08 -15.67 -13.33
CA GLU A 75 8.94 -14.69 -14.42
C GLU A 75 8.60 -13.30 -13.88
N ASP A 76 7.96 -13.23 -12.71
CA ASP A 76 7.60 -11.99 -12.02
C ASP A 76 8.46 -11.79 -10.78
N GLY A 77 9.06 -10.62 -10.65
CA GLY A 77 9.80 -10.22 -9.45
C GLY A 77 8.90 -10.10 -8.21
N LEU A 78 9.50 -10.09 -7.02
CA LEU A 78 8.74 -9.99 -5.77
C LEU A 78 7.88 -8.72 -5.72
N ALA A 79 8.38 -7.60 -6.26
CA ALA A 79 7.61 -6.35 -6.35
C ALA A 79 6.31 -6.55 -7.14
N ASP A 80 6.36 -7.24 -8.28
CA ASP A 80 5.17 -7.50 -9.11
C ASP A 80 4.16 -8.38 -8.38
N ARG A 81 4.64 -9.41 -7.68
CA ARG A 81 3.78 -10.28 -6.86
C ARG A 81 3.09 -9.51 -5.72
N VAL A 82 3.80 -8.59 -5.10
CA VAL A 82 3.24 -7.73 -4.05
C VAL A 82 2.18 -6.79 -4.63
N VAL A 83 2.46 -6.17 -5.76
CA VAL A 83 1.49 -5.30 -6.47
C VAL A 83 0.21 -6.07 -6.82
N GLU A 84 0.33 -7.25 -7.40
CA GLU A 84 -0.81 -8.09 -7.75
C GLU A 84 -1.64 -8.51 -6.52
N ALA A 85 -0.96 -8.89 -5.44
CA ALA A 85 -1.63 -9.26 -4.19
C ALA A 85 -2.43 -8.11 -3.60
N ILE A 86 -1.86 -6.91 -3.57
CA ILE A 86 -2.55 -5.71 -3.08
C ILE A 86 -3.74 -5.38 -4.00
N ALA A 87 -3.53 -5.37 -5.30
CA ALA A 87 -4.57 -5.04 -6.27
C ALA A 87 -5.77 -5.97 -6.16
N ALA A 88 -5.53 -7.27 -6.09
CA ALA A 88 -6.60 -8.26 -5.95
C ALA A 88 -7.38 -8.12 -4.64
N ALA A 89 -6.68 -7.88 -3.53
CA ALA A 89 -7.30 -7.74 -2.21
C ALA A 89 -8.06 -6.42 -2.03
N ALA A 90 -7.57 -5.33 -2.63
CA ALA A 90 -8.12 -3.99 -2.45
C ALA A 90 -9.22 -3.63 -3.46
N GLN A 91 -9.33 -4.34 -4.56
CA GLN A 91 -10.24 -4.02 -5.65
C GLN A 91 -11.70 -4.27 -5.28
N THR A 92 -12.56 -3.26 -5.51
CA THR A 92 -14.02 -3.38 -5.47
C THR A 92 -14.66 -3.19 -6.84
N GLY A 93 -13.92 -2.62 -7.79
CA GLY A 93 -14.41 -2.23 -9.11
C GLY A 93 -15.09 -0.87 -9.14
N ARG A 94 -15.10 -0.16 -8.00
CA ARG A 94 -15.73 1.16 -7.86
C ARG A 94 -14.68 2.27 -7.81
N ILE A 95 -15.08 3.48 -8.17
CA ILE A 95 -14.26 4.68 -8.01
C ILE A 95 -13.84 4.80 -6.54
N GLY A 96 -12.58 5.12 -6.29
CA GLY A 96 -12.03 5.26 -4.94
C GLY A 96 -11.25 4.05 -4.44
N ASP A 97 -11.07 3.01 -5.24
CA ASP A 97 -10.28 1.84 -4.87
C ASP A 97 -8.81 2.16 -4.59
N GLY A 98 -8.30 3.23 -5.18
CA GLY A 98 -6.96 3.71 -4.92
C GLY A 98 -5.96 3.42 -6.03
N LYS A 99 -4.68 3.53 -5.68
CA LYS A 99 -3.56 3.36 -6.61
C LYS A 99 -2.39 2.71 -5.90
N ILE A 100 -1.54 2.08 -6.70
CA ILE A 100 -0.30 1.47 -6.24
C ILE A 100 0.84 2.09 -7.03
N PHE A 101 1.90 2.46 -6.33
CA PHE A 101 3.12 3.01 -6.90
C PHE A 101 4.29 2.10 -6.58
N VAL A 102 5.18 1.90 -7.55
CA VAL A 102 6.45 1.19 -7.35
C VAL A 102 7.57 2.21 -7.52
N ILE A 103 8.38 2.36 -6.50
CA ILE A 103 9.39 3.42 -6.40
C ILE A 103 10.74 2.78 -6.14
N PRO A 104 11.79 3.13 -6.90
CA PRO A 104 13.16 2.67 -6.61
C PRO A 104 13.63 3.21 -5.25
N VAL A 105 14.28 2.34 -4.48
CA VAL A 105 14.94 2.69 -3.22
C VAL A 105 16.43 2.53 -3.40
N GLU A 106 17.20 3.60 -3.22
CA GLU A 106 18.65 3.57 -3.37
C GLU A 106 19.33 2.87 -2.21
N THR A 107 18.96 3.21 -0.98
CA THR A 107 19.57 2.67 0.23
C THR A 107 18.53 2.46 1.32
N ALA A 108 18.77 1.45 2.14
CA ALA A 108 18.06 1.23 3.38
C ALA A 108 19.07 0.98 4.50
N LEU A 109 18.77 1.44 5.71
CA LEU A 109 19.58 1.22 6.89
C LEU A 109 18.66 0.80 8.04
N ARG A 110 18.92 -0.36 8.63
CA ARG A 110 18.24 -0.75 9.85
C ARG A 110 18.88 -0.04 11.04
N ILE A 111 18.13 0.76 11.74
CA ILE A 111 18.65 1.63 12.80
C ILE A 111 19.30 0.83 13.92
N ARG A 112 18.64 -0.25 14.37
CA ARG A 112 19.11 -1.04 15.51
C ARG A 112 20.44 -1.76 15.24
N THR A 113 20.60 -2.30 14.03
CA THR A 113 21.72 -3.20 13.71
C THR A 113 22.78 -2.57 12.83
N GLY A 114 22.45 -1.49 12.11
CA GLY A 114 23.31 -0.90 11.10
C GLY A 114 23.41 -1.68 9.79
N GLU A 115 22.62 -2.75 9.63
CA GLU A 115 22.55 -3.51 8.40
C GLU A 115 22.03 -2.62 7.26
N ARG A 116 22.50 -2.89 6.05
CA ARG A 116 22.19 -2.06 4.88
C ARG A 116 21.54 -2.84 3.76
N ASN A 117 20.73 -2.13 2.99
CA ASN A 117 20.10 -2.60 1.75
C ASN A 117 19.29 -3.89 1.98
N ASP A 118 19.52 -4.94 1.20
CA ASP A 118 18.71 -6.16 1.29
C ASP A 118 18.78 -6.81 2.67
N ASP A 119 19.89 -6.67 3.39
CA ASP A 119 20.01 -7.15 4.78
C ASP A 119 19.20 -6.30 5.78
N ALA A 120 18.82 -5.09 5.39
CA ALA A 120 18.07 -4.17 6.24
C ALA A 120 16.55 -4.32 6.13
N ILE A 121 16.08 -5.09 5.17
CA ILE A 121 14.64 -5.22 4.88
C ILE A 121 14.13 -6.63 5.06
#